data_324a6347c061c9ea9bb8924c8491fe98
#
_entry.id   324a6347c061c9ea9bb8924c8491fe98
#
_cell.length_a   1.000
_cell.length_b   1.000
_cell.length_c   1.000
_cell.angle_alpha   90.00
_cell.angle_beta   90.00
_cell.angle_gamma   90.00
#
_symmetry.space_group_name_H-M   'P 1'
#
loop_
_entity.id
_entity.type
_entity.pdbx_description
1 polymer ?
#
loop_
_entity_poly.entity_id
_entity_poly.type
_entity_poly.pdbx_seq_one_letter_code
_entity_poly.pdbx_strand_id
1 'polypeptide(L)'
;VNRWNSYGRLDSQVLQEGDSKFIGVDMTRDRPLLAPGMLARAENKRLRDGAAVTRLGNVLVPDFNPGFVNRLIGSGIYSNPNGSEVMLVAELGTTYVWALQYGKDPIKVNLAAGQNLANLAKVEFVQAFDKVLLLRWPTGVPLVWNGTTGHTFDPVAYAPGSGDPAVVIPPVWNGEPFQNRVLYYKAQFPAVPWSYQFIMSDVLEYGAYDPILATFMVNAGESDWITRIWAYFQQSVVVFKRRSIHLAQDFAIDPTFMSQRQLSKRIGLCATKCVAEVGRELFFLDEPGGIYKLNEVIRDQIATEPQPVSDAIQPLIDRIN
;
A
#
# COMPACT_ATOMS: atom_id res chain seq x y z
N VAL A 1 -24.06 -26.84 -31.62
CA VAL A 1 -22.76 -27.50 -31.47
C VAL A 1 -21.98 -26.69 -30.41
N ASN A 2 -21.86 -27.26 -29.20
CA ASN A 2 -21.30 -26.60 -28.05
C ASN A 2 -19.80 -26.31 -28.25
N ARG A 3 -19.44 -25.05 -28.47
CA ARG A 3 -18.05 -24.60 -28.57
C ARG A 3 -17.22 -24.93 -27.32
N TRP A 4 -17.85 -25.28 -26.19
CA TRP A 4 -17.20 -25.65 -24.94
C TRP A 4 -16.48 -27.00 -25.01
N ASN A 5 -16.96 -27.94 -25.81
CA ASN A 5 -16.36 -29.28 -25.91
C ASN A 5 -15.06 -29.32 -26.71
N SER A 6 -14.80 -28.31 -27.54
CA SER A 6 -13.54 -28.25 -28.30
C SER A 6 -12.36 -27.69 -27.45
N TYR A 7 -12.66 -26.84 -26.48
CA TYR A 7 -11.62 -26.30 -25.60
C TYR A 7 -11.18 -27.30 -24.51
N GLY A 8 -12.11 -28.06 -23.95
CA GLY A 8 -11.80 -29.12 -22.99
C GLY A 8 -10.98 -30.26 -23.57
N ARG A 9 -11.15 -30.56 -24.87
CA ARG A 9 -10.38 -31.60 -25.55
C ARG A 9 -8.94 -31.19 -25.86
N LEU A 10 -8.67 -29.93 -26.14
CA LEU A 10 -7.31 -29.40 -26.33
C LEU A 10 -6.51 -29.40 -25.02
N ASP A 11 -7.15 -29.02 -23.92
CA ASP A 11 -6.50 -29.04 -22.61
C ASP A 11 -6.18 -30.45 -22.13
N SER A 12 -7.05 -31.42 -22.45
CA SER A 12 -6.80 -32.82 -22.08
C SER A 12 -5.75 -33.53 -22.94
N GLN A 13 -5.54 -33.09 -24.18
CA GLN A 13 -4.48 -33.65 -25.02
C GLN A 13 -3.09 -33.13 -24.64
N VAL A 14 -2.98 -31.88 -24.22
CA VAL A 14 -1.73 -31.33 -23.69
C VAL A 14 -1.33 -31.96 -22.36
N LEU A 15 -2.28 -32.43 -21.56
CA LEU A 15 -2.06 -33.11 -20.29
C LEU A 15 -1.59 -34.57 -20.44
N GLN A 16 -1.65 -35.17 -21.63
CA GLN A 16 -1.31 -36.59 -21.87
C GLN A 16 0.15 -36.82 -22.31
N GLU A 17 0.86 -35.79 -22.72
CA GLU A 17 2.26 -35.91 -23.12
C GLU A 17 3.25 -35.43 -22.06
N GLY A 18 3.38 -36.17 -20.96
CA GLY A 18 4.49 -36.05 -20.03
C GLY A 18 4.64 -34.72 -19.28
N ASP A 19 4.77 -34.74 -18.00
CA ASP A 19 4.85 -33.61 -17.08
C ASP A 19 3.67 -32.65 -17.12
N SER A 20 2.59 -33.11 -16.54
CA SER A 20 1.30 -32.45 -16.40
C SER A 20 1.25 -31.27 -15.43
N LYS A 21 2.36 -30.64 -15.13
CA LYS A 21 2.40 -29.49 -14.21
C LYS A 21 2.23 -28.17 -14.98
N PHE A 22 1.25 -27.38 -14.60
CA PHE A 22 1.17 -26.02 -15.07
C PHE A 22 2.27 -25.17 -14.44
N ILE A 23 3.07 -24.53 -15.27
CA ILE A 23 4.20 -23.70 -14.86
C ILE A 23 3.77 -22.24 -14.68
N GLY A 24 2.88 -21.76 -15.55
CA GLY A 24 2.46 -20.36 -15.51
C GLY A 24 1.58 -19.96 -16.68
N VAL A 25 1.45 -18.66 -16.87
CA VAL A 25 0.73 -18.03 -17.98
C VAL A 25 1.72 -17.17 -18.76
N ASP A 26 1.77 -17.34 -20.08
CA ASP A 26 2.54 -16.48 -20.97
C ASP A 26 1.61 -15.94 -22.06
N MET A 27 1.36 -14.63 -22.02
CA MET A 27 0.48 -13.91 -22.93
C MET A 27 1.23 -13.18 -24.05
N THR A 28 2.57 -13.19 -24.00
CA THR A 28 3.41 -12.49 -24.98
C THR A 28 3.70 -13.30 -26.21
N ARG A 29 3.64 -14.63 -26.08
CA ARG A 29 3.96 -15.57 -27.19
C ARG A 29 2.71 -16.12 -27.84
N ASP A 30 2.84 -16.38 -29.13
CA ASP A 30 1.82 -17.12 -29.86
C ASP A 30 1.68 -18.55 -29.31
N ARG A 31 0.47 -19.09 -29.29
CA ARG A 31 0.18 -20.41 -28.72
C ARG A 31 1.13 -21.54 -29.14
N PRO A 32 1.55 -21.63 -30.40
CA PRO A 32 2.49 -22.67 -30.83
C PRO A 32 3.90 -22.53 -30.22
N LEU A 33 4.25 -21.35 -29.71
CA LEU A 33 5.57 -21.05 -29.16
C LEU A 33 5.61 -21.13 -27.63
N LEU A 34 4.50 -21.50 -27.00
CA LEU A 34 4.45 -21.68 -25.56
C LEU A 34 5.26 -22.89 -25.12
N ALA A 35 6.02 -22.73 -24.06
CA ALA A 35 6.70 -23.86 -23.44
C ALA A 35 5.68 -24.86 -22.88
N PRO A 36 6.00 -26.16 -22.85
CA PRO A 36 5.13 -27.16 -22.23
C PRO A 36 4.77 -26.78 -20.80
N GLY A 37 3.48 -26.88 -20.46
CA GLY A 37 2.96 -26.48 -19.14
C GLY A 37 2.61 -24.98 -19.00
N MET A 38 2.82 -24.16 -20.01
CA MET A 38 2.39 -22.76 -20.03
C MET A 38 0.98 -22.61 -20.60
N LEU A 39 0.20 -21.69 -20.06
CA LEU A 39 -1.11 -21.31 -20.56
C LEU A 39 -1.05 -19.96 -21.28
N ALA A 40 -1.66 -19.85 -22.44
CA ALA A 40 -1.82 -18.56 -23.14
C ALA A 40 -2.75 -17.60 -22.38
N ARG A 41 -3.70 -18.13 -21.62
CA ARG A 41 -4.66 -17.35 -20.84
C ARG A 41 -5.25 -18.20 -19.73
N ALA A 42 -5.39 -17.62 -18.54
CA ALA A 42 -6.10 -18.24 -17.43
C ALA A 42 -7.05 -17.22 -16.79
N GLU A 43 -8.35 -17.53 -16.78
CA GLU A 43 -9.38 -16.71 -16.14
C GLU A 43 -10.03 -17.50 -15.01
N ASN A 44 -10.17 -16.85 -13.85
CA ASN A 44 -10.75 -17.45 -12.64
C ASN A 44 -10.08 -18.77 -12.22
N LYS A 45 -8.79 -18.90 -12.49
CA LYS A 45 -7.97 -20.06 -12.11
C LYS A 45 -6.89 -19.65 -11.14
N ARG A 46 -6.57 -20.54 -10.22
CA ARG A 46 -5.35 -20.50 -9.40
C ARG A 46 -4.43 -21.58 -9.89
N LEU A 47 -3.20 -21.25 -10.15
CA LEU A 47 -2.14 -22.24 -10.37
C LEU A 47 -1.56 -22.59 -9.00
N ARG A 48 -1.81 -23.79 -8.55
CA ARG A 48 -1.30 -24.29 -7.28
C ARG A 48 -0.80 -25.71 -7.44
N ASP A 49 0.41 -25.95 -6.98
CA ASP A 49 1.04 -27.28 -6.99
C ASP A 49 1.05 -27.95 -8.37
N GLY A 50 1.18 -27.15 -9.43
CA GLY A 50 1.18 -27.61 -10.81
C GLY A 50 -0.22 -27.91 -11.37
N ALA A 51 -1.28 -27.54 -10.69
CA ALA A 51 -2.66 -27.71 -11.15
C ALA A 51 -3.35 -26.35 -11.36
N ALA A 52 -4.19 -26.25 -12.39
CA ALA A 52 -5.07 -25.12 -12.62
C ALA A 52 -6.44 -25.35 -11.92
N VAL A 53 -6.56 -24.87 -10.70
CA VAL A 53 -7.78 -25.03 -9.89
C VAL A 53 -8.70 -23.82 -10.12
N THR A 54 -10.01 -24.06 -10.25
CA THR A 54 -10.97 -22.97 -10.33
C THR A 54 -10.96 -22.16 -9.03
N ARG A 55 -10.88 -20.84 -9.17
CA ARG A 55 -10.98 -19.93 -8.02
C ARG A 55 -12.37 -20.09 -7.40
N LEU A 56 -12.41 -20.21 -6.08
CA LEU A 56 -13.68 -20.18 -5.35
C LEU A 56 -14.40 -18.86 -5.68
N GLY A 57 -15.70 -18.95 -5.90
CA GLY A 57 -16.54 -17.77 -6.11
C GLY A 57 -16.52 -16.85 -4.90
N ASN A 58 -16.74 -15.57 -5.14
CA ASN A 58 -16.98 -14.63 -4.06
C ASN A 58 -18.41 -14.85 -3.55
N VAL A 59 -18.56 -14.95 -2.26
CA VAL A 59 -19.88 -14.94 -1.60
C VAL A 59 -20.16 -13.49 -1.22
N LEU A 60 -21.31 -12.97 -1.61
CA LEU A 60 -21.80 -11.71 -1.07
C LEU A 60 -22.04 -11.90 0.43
N VAL A 61 -21.47 -11.04 1.25
CA VAL A 61 -21.76 -10.98 2.68
C VAL A 61 -22.90 -9.97 2.84
N PRO A 62 -24.16 -10.42 3.03
CA PRO A 62 -25.33 -9.53 2.98
C PRO A 62 -25.29 -8.42 4.02
N ASP A 63 -24.75 -8.73 5.17
CA ASP A 63 -24.75 -7.84 6.34
C ASP A 63 -23.63 -6.77 6.29
N PHE A 64 -22.84 -6.76 5.21
CA PHE A 64 -21.72 -5.83 5.05
C PHE A 64 -22.05 -4.57 4.23
N ASN A 65 -23.34 -4.35 3.92
CA ASN A 65 -23.76 -3.14 3.22
C ASN A 65 -24.47 -2.18 4.19
N PRO A 66 -23.75 -1.21 4.75
CA PRO A 66 -24.33 -0.24 5.68
C PRO A 66 -25.21 0.81 4.97
N GLY A 67 -25.44 0.70 3.67
CA GLY A 67 -26.18 1.68 2.88
C GLY A 67 -25.33 2.92 2.59
N PHE A 68 -24.13 2.73 2.02
CA PHE A 68 -23.32 3.85 1.54
C PHE A 68 -24.10 4.73 0.57
N VAL A 69 -24.08 6.03 0.81
CA VAL A 69 -24.79 7.04 0.00
C VAL A 69 -23.83 7.79 -0.91
N ASN A 70 -22.61 8.02 -0.43
CA ASN A 70 -21.62 8.83 -1.12
C ASN A 70 -20.41 8.00 -1.56
N ARG A 71 -19.50 8.65 -2.28
CA ARG A 71 -18.25 8.03 -2.71
C ARG A 71 -17.39 7.61 -1.53
N LEU A 72 -16.87 6.39 -1.58
CA LEU A 72 -15.87 5.93 -0.63
C LEU A 72 -14.51 6.56 -0.96
N ILE A 73 -13.87 7.13 0.05
CA ILE A 73 -12.61 7.89 -0.09
C ILE A 73 -11.43 7.22 0.60
N GLY A 74 -11.65 6.15 1.32
CA GLY A 74 -10.59 5.33 1.92
C GLY A 74 -11.14 4.15 2.69
N SER A 75 -10.28 3.14 2.83
CA SER A 75 -10.55 1.97 3.67
C SER A 75 -9.26 1.47 4.30
N GLY A 76 -9.37 0.84 5.45
CA GLY A 76 -8.26 0.20 6.15
C GLY A 76 -8.75 -0.92 7.05
N ILE A 77 -7.82 -1.70 7.55
CA ILE A 77 -8.10 -2.76 8.53
C ILE A 77 -7.47 -2.34 9.86
N TYR A 78 -8.21 -2.49 10.91
CA TYR A 78 -7.73 -2.39 12.28
C TYR A 78 -7.75 -3.77 12.91
N SER A 79 -6.60 -4.22 13.35
CA SER A 79 -6.44 -5.44 14.12
C SER A 79 -6.41 -5.10 15.60
N ASN A 80 -7.50 -5.45 16.30
CA ASN A 80 -7.62 -5.18 17.72
C ASN A 80 -6.66 -6.10 18.51
N PRO A 81 -6.07 -5.68 19.63
CA PRO A 81 -5.25 -6.53 20.48
C PRO A 81 -5.90 -7.84 20.94
N ASN A 82 -7.23 -7.91 20.95
CA ASN A 82 -7.97 -9.15 21.24
C ASN A 82 -8.06 -10.13 20.05
N GLY A 83 -7.42 -9.83 18.92
CA GLY A 83 -7.40 -10.64 17.71
C GLY A 83 -8.58 -10.47 16.77
N SER A 84 -9.52 -9.57 17.07
CA SER A 84 -10.60 -9.26 16.13
C SER A 84 -10.18 -8.22 15.10
N GLU A 85 -10.60 -8.40 13.86
CA GLU A 85 -10.35 -7.44 12.79
C GLU A 85 -11.60 -6.62 12.50
N VAL A 86 -11.41 -5.33 12.28
CA VAL A 86 -12.44 -4.36 11.91
C VAL A 86 -12.02 -3.67 10.63
N MET A 87 -12.85 -3.74 9.62
CA MET A 87 -12.66 -2.97 8.40
C MET A 87 -13.25 -1.57 8.61
N LEU A 88 -12.42 -0.56 8.45
CA LEU A 88 -12.82 0.85 8.51
C LEU A 88 -13.05 1.38 7.09
N VAL A 89 -14.15 2.07 6.89
CA VAL A 89 -14.51 2.65 5.59
C VAL A 89 -14.95 4.09 5.76
N ALA A 90 -14.29 4.99 5.04
CA ALA A 90 -14.59 6.41 5.04
C ALA A 90 -15.41 6.80 3.81
N GLU A 91 -16.51 7.50 4.05
CA GLU A 91 -17.44 8.00 3.04
C GLU A 91 -17.36 9.52 2.96
N LEU A 92 -17.30 10.07 1.74
CA LEU A 92 -17.16 11.51 1.51
C LEU A 92 -18.33 12.29 2.12
N GLY A 93 -18.01 13.38 2.80
CA GLY A 93 -19.01 14.31 3.35
C GLY A 93 -19.63 13.87 4.68
N THR A 94 -19.23 12.74 5.24
CA THR A 94 -19.76 12.26 6.52
C THR A 94 -19.01 12.84 7.72
N THR A 95 -19.64 12.73 8.89
CA THR A 95 -19.05 13.04 10.20
C THR A 95 -18.72 11.77 10.99
N TYR A 96 -18.64 10.64 10.30
CA TYR A 96 -18.36 9.33 10.88
C TYR A 96 -17.58 8.47 9.89
N VAL A 97 -16.98 7.41 10.42
CA VAL A 97 -16.35 6.30 9.70
C VAL A 97 -17.18 5.05 9.99
N TRP A 98 -17.41 4.24 8.98
CA TRP A 98 -18.01 2.94 9.15
C TRP A 98 -16.98 1.94 9.70
N ALA A 99 -17.35 1.23 10.75
CA ALA A 99 -16.61 0.09 11.29
C ALA A 99 -17.40 -1.18 11.00
N LEU A 100 -16.85 -2.05 10.19
CA LEU A 100 -17.46 -3.27 9.67
C LEU A 100 -16.72 -4.46 10.25
N GLN A 101 -17.39 -5.34 10.95
CA GLN A 101 -16.84 -6.57 11.51
C GLN A 101 -17.66 -7.75 11.02
N TYR A 102 -16.97 -8.84 10.63
CA TYR A 102 -17.65 -10.03 10.16
C TYR A 102 -18.63 -10.57 11.22
N GLY A 103 -19.87 -10.86 10.80
CA GLY A 103 -20.93 -11.38 11.66
C GLY A 103 -21.50 -10.38 12.68
N LYS A 104 -21.24 -9.08 12.51
CA LYS A 104 -21.81 -8.02 13.34
C LYS A 104 -22.44 -6.93 12.46
N ASP A 105 -23.39 -6.22 13.03
CA ASP A 105 -23.98 -5.05 12.38
C ASP A 105 -22.94 -3.94 12.17
N PRO A 106 -23.01 -3.22 11.04
CA PRO A 106 -22.16 -2.06 10.79
C PRO A 106 -22.33 -0.98 11.86
N ILE A 107 -21.24 -0.45 12.35
CA ILE A 107 -21.22 0.60 13.37
C ILE A 107 -20.69 1.91 12.80
N LYS A 108 -21.31 3.03 13.16
CA LYS A 108 -20.80 4.37 12.89
C LYS A 108 -19.89 4.81 14.03
N VAL A 109 -18.63 5.04 13.73
CA VAL A 109 -17.68 5.66 14.64
C VAL A 109 -17.64 7.14 14.31
N ASN A 110 -18.19 7.98 15.16
CA ASN A 110 -18.29 9.42 14.94
C ASN A 110 -16.89 10.07 14.95
N LEU A 111 -16.75 11.15 14.20
CA LEU A 111 -15.62 12.06 14.35
C LEU A 111 -15.91 13.05 15.48
N ALA A 112 -14.89 13.58 16.11
CA ALA A 112 -15.01 14.61 17.13
C ALA A 112 -15.80 15.83 16.61
N ALA A 113 -16.39 16.59 17.50
CA ALA A 113 -17.20 17.76 17.16
C ALA A 113 -16.43 18.73 16.23
N GLY A 114 -17.11 19.17 15.18
CA GLY A 114 -16.52 20.05 14.16
C GLY A 114 -15.64 19.36 13.12
N GLN A 115 -15.40 18.05 13.24
CA GLN A 115 -14.65 17.28 12.26
C GLN A 115 -15.61 16.65 11.23
N ASN A 116 -15.17 16.62 9.97
CA ASN A 116 -15.91 15.99 8.88
C ASN A 116 -14.96 15.46 7.79
N LEU A 117 -15.51 14.68 6.87
CA LEU A 117 -14.81 14.14 5.69
C LEU A 117 -15.21 14.89 4.41
N ALA A 118 -15.76 16.09 4.52
CA ALA A 118 -16.08 16.93 3.37
C ALA A 118 -14.82 17.46 2.70
N ASN A 119 -14.91 17.66 1.38
CA ASN A 119 -13.83 18.23 0.57
C ASN A 119 -12.49 17.47 0.61
N LEU A 120 -12.50 16.22 1.05
CA LEU A 120 -11.31 15.38 1.04
C LEU A 120 -11.19 14.65 -0.29
N ALA A 121 -9.98 14.65 -0.84
CA ALA A 121 -9.68 13.86 -2.03
C ALA A 121 -9.58 12.36 -1.67
N LYS A 122 -8.98 12.06 -0.52
CA LYS A 122 -8.67 10.72 -0.03
C LYS A 122 -8.41 10.76 1.47
N VAL A 123 -8.65 9.64 2.12
CA VAL A 123 -8.16 9.37 3.48
C VAL A 123 -7.36 8.06 3.49
N GLU A 124 -6.43 7.97 4.43
CA GLU A 124 -5.65 6.75 4.67
C GLU A 124 -5.81 6.36 6.14
N PHE A 125 -5.96 5.07 6.39
CA PHE A 125 -5.96 4.50 7.72
C PHE A 125 -4.61 3.85 7.98
N VAL A 126 -3.99 4.21 9.08
CA VAL A 126 -2.70 3.68 9.51
C VAL A 126 -2.84 3.15 10.92
N GLN A 127 -2.65 1.86 11.11
CA GLN A 127 -2.58 1.31 12.45
C GLN A 127 -1.18 1.56 13.01
N ALA A 128 -1.12 2.25 14.13
CA ALA A 128 0.10 2.49 14.87
C ALA A 128 -0.14 2.15 16.34
N PHE A 129 0.70 1.29 16.87
CA PHE A 129 0.58 0.74 18.22
C PHE A 129 -0.77 -0.01 18.37
N ASP A 130 -1.59 0.37 19.31
CA ASP A 130 -2.94 -0.16 19.58
C ASP A 130 -4.06 0.72 19.00
N LYS A 131 -3.73 1.70 18.17
CA LYS A 131 -4.65 2.74 17.67
C LYS A 131 -4.67 2.81 16.16
N VAL A 132 -5.69 3.46 15.63
CA VAL A 132 -5.80 3.78 14.21
C VAL A 132 -5.75 5.28 14.02
N LEU A 133 -4.88 5.69 13.12
CA LEU A 133 -4.79 7.05 12.63
C LEU A 133 -5.60 7.18 11.34
N LEU A 134 -6.45 8.18 11.27
CA LEU A 134 -7.15 8.60 10.06
C LEU A 134 -6.43 9.83 9.51
N LEU A 135 -5.65 9.64 8.48
CA LEU A 135 -4.91 10.69 7.79
C LEU A 135 -5.81 11.33 6.74
N ARG A 136 -5.90 12.65 6.77
CA ARG A 136 -6.83 13.42 5.95
C ARG A 136 -6.09 14.39 5.04
N TRP A 137 -6.40 14.33 3.77
CA TRP A 137 -5.78 15.19 2.79
C TRP A 137 -6.82 15.90 1.90
N PRO A 138 -6.66 17.16 1.54
CA PRO A 138 -5.52 18.06 1.80
C PRO A 138 -5.60 18.83 3.12
N THR A 139 -6.65 18.69 3.89
CA THR A 139 -6.91 19.53 5.06
C THR A 139 -7.24 18.70 6.30
N GLY A 140 -6.87 19.22 7.44
CA GLY A 140 -7.17 18.67 8.74
C GLY A 140 -6.02 17.83 9.33
N VAL A 141 -5.75 18.05 10.60
CA VAL A 141 -4.81 17.23 11.37
C VAL A 141 -5.29 15.77 11.39
N PRO A 142 -4.37 14.80 11.52
CA PRO A 142 -4.76 13.40 11.69
C PRO A 142 -5.75 13.23 12.85
N LEU A 143 -6.64 12.26 12.71
CA LEU A 143 -7.52 11.85 13.79
C LEU A 143 -7.08 10.48 14.30
N VAL A 144 -7.30 10.19 15.57
CA VAL A 144 -6.95 8.94 16.22
C VAL A 144 -8.17 8.28 16.85
N TRP A 145 -8.26 6.96 16.69
CA TRP A 145 -9.27 6.13 17.35
C TRP A 145 -8.60 4.94 18.05
N ASN A 146 -9.06 4.64 19.26
CA ASN A 146 -8.48 3.59 20.10
C ASN A 146 -9.09 2.19 19.89
N GLY A 147 -9.91 2.01 18.86
CA GLY A 147 -10.53 0.72 18.57
C GLY A 147 -11.76 0.38 19.44
N THR A 148 -12.11 1.22 20.41
CA THR A 148 -13.23 0.95 21.32
C THR A 148 -14.55 1.50 20.77
N THR A 149 -15.56 0.67 20.73
CA THR A 149 -16.93 1.08 20.37
C THR A 149 -17.43 2.17 21.34
N GLY A 150 -18.03 3.23 20.80
CA GLY A 150 -18.51 4.37 21.57
C GLY A 150 -17.52 5.52 21.74
N HIS A 151 -16.24 5.31 21.40
CA HIS A 151 -15.27 6.40 21.28
C HIS A 151 -15.29 7.02 19.89
N THR A 152 -14.93 8.31 19.82
CA THR A 152 -14.82 9.07 18.58
C THR A 152 -13.43 8.98 17.98
N PHE A 153 -13.32 9.34 16.69
CA PHE A 153 -12.04 9.72 16.12
C PHE A 153 -11.72 11.16 16.57
N ASP A 154 -10.74 11.31 17.42
CA ASP A 154 -10.35 12.59 17.99
C ASP A 154 -9.13 13.18 17.27
N PRO A 155 -9.03 14.52 17.11
CA PRO A 155 -7.83 15.15 16.59
C PRO A 155 -6.61 14.74 17.42
N VAL A 156 -5.50 14.41 16.75
CA VAL A 156 -4.24 14.23 17.45
C VAL A 156 -3.89 15.55 18.13
N ALA A 157 -3.58 15.48 19.41
CA ALA A 157 -3.22 16.62 20.24
C ALA A 157 -1.90 16.31 20.92
N TYR A 158 -1.07 17.31 21.04
CA TYR A 158 0.16 17.25 21.80
C TYR A 158 0.29 18.51 22.65
N ALA A 159 0.57 18.34 23.90
CA ALA A 159 0.86 19.42 24.83
C ALA A 159 2.35 19.36 25.19
N PRO A 160 3.20 20.19 24.56
CA PRO A 160 4.64 20.16 24.81
C PRO A 160 4.94 20.52 26.25
N GLY A 161 5.88 19.82 26.85
CA GLY A 161 6.50 20.19 28.11
C GLY A 161 7.30 21.50 27.97
N SER A 162 7.66 22.10 29.10
CA SER A 162 8.52 23.30 29.08
C SER A 162 9.87 22.97 28.43
N GLY A 163 10.19 23.64 27.33
CA GLY A 163 11.43 23.44 26.58
C GLY A 163 11.40 22.30 25.55
N ASP A 164 10.28 21.65 25.37
CA ASP A 164 10.11 20.63 24.35
C ASP A 164 9.90 21.30 22.97
N PRO A 165 10.75 21.03 21.95
CA PRO A 165 10.64 21.60 20.63
C PRO A 165 9.56 20.93 19.77
N ALA A 166 8.97 19.83 20.24
CA ALA A 166 8.02 19.06 19.44
C ALA A 166 6.73 19.83 19.14
N VAL A 167 6.19 19.60 17.96
CA VAL A 167 4.96 20.21 17.46
C VAL A 167 3.98 19.15 16.99
N VAL A 168 2.70 19.51 16.89
CA VAL A 168 1.66 18.60 16.40
C VAL A 168 1.90 18.25 14.94
N ILE A 169 1.65 16.99 14.59
CA ILE A 169 1.71 16.51 13.20
C ILE A 169 0.79 17.34 12.30
N PRO A 170 1.31 17.93 11.22
CA PRO A 170 0.50 18.69 10.27
C PRO A 170 -0.44 17.78 9.46
N PRO A 171 -1.34 18.33 8.63
CA PRO A 171 -2.08 17.53 7.66
C PRO A 171 -1.15 16.73 6.77
N VAL A 172 -1.32 15.41 6.74
CA VAL A 172 -0.47 14.47 5.99
C VAL A 172 -1.33 13.49 5.21
N TRP A 173 -0.79 12.99 4.12
CA TRP A 173 -1.51 12.04 3.26
C TRP A 173 -1.34 10.61 3.71
N ASN A 174 -0.12 10.19 3.99
CA ASN A 174 0.20 8.80 4.27
C ASN A 174 1.11 8.69 5.49
N GLY A 175 1.08 7.51 6.11
CA GLY A 175 1.95 7.15 7.20
C GLY A 175 2.38 5.69 7.12
N GLU A 176 3.54 5.40 7.69
CA GLU A 176 4.09 4.05 7.81
C GLU A 176 4.61 3.86 9.23
N PRO A 177 4.13 2.85 9.98
CA PRO A 177 4.68 2.50 11.28
C PRO A 177 6.10 1.96 11.15
N PHE A 178 7.02 2.45 11.96
CA PHE A 178 8.41 2.03 11.95
C PHE A 178 9.06 2.23 13.31
N GLN A 179 9.59 1.16 13.91
CA GLN A 179 10.37 1.17 15.17
C GLN A 179 9.75 2.02 16.31
N ASN A 180 8.52 1.71 16.69
CA ASN A 180 7.79 2.46 17.72
C ASN A 180 7.58 3.94 17.41
N ARG A 181 7.56 4.30 16.14
CA ARG A 181 7.29 5.64 15.61
C ARG A 181 6.37 5.54 14.39
N VAL A 182 5.90 6.65 13.90
CA VAL A 182 5.17 6.75 12.63
C VAL A 182 5.91 7.70 11.71
N LEU A 183 6.19 7.24 10.50
CA LEU A 183 6.76 8.05 9.44
C LEU A 183 5.62 8.65 8.62
N TYR A 184 5.51 9.97 8.58
CA TYR A 184 4.49 10.67 7.82
C TYR A 184 5.07 11.32 6.59
N TYR A 185 4.38 11.22 5.46
CA TYR A 185 4.84 11.81 4.22
C TYR A 185 3.69 12.33 3.37
N LYS A 186 3.98 13.38 2.61
CA LYS A 186 3.06 13.94 1.63
C LYS A 186 3.46 13.49 0.25
N ALA A 187 2.74 12.52 -0.30
CA ALA A 187 2.84 12.18 -1.71
C ALA A 187 2.04 13.21 -2.50
N GLN A 188 2.60 14.34 -2.87
CA GLN A 188 1.88 15.31 -3.69
C GLN A 188 2.72 16.16 -4.63
N PHE A 189 1.98 16.69 -5.61
CA PHE A 189 2.34 17.50 -6.74
C PHE A 189 3.58 18.41 -6.60
N PRO A 190 4.28 18.66 -7.71
CA PRO A 190 5.61 19.28 -7.73
C PRO A 190 5.68 20.69 -7.14
N ALA A 191 4.55 21.34 -6.90
CA ALA A 191 4.50 22.68 -6.34
C ALA A 191 4.53 22.76 -4.80
N VAL A 192 4.51 21.60 -4.10
CA VAL A 192 4.48 21.59 -2.64
C VAL A 192 5.86 21.27 -2.07
N PRO A 193 6.42 22.09 -1.17
CA PRO A 193 7.77 21.91 -0.60
C PRO A 193 8.04 20.56 0.07
N TRP A 194 7.01 19.80 0.36
CA TRP A 194 7.05 18.52 1.10
C TRP A 194 7.10 17.27 0.20
N SER A 195 7.25 17.43 -1.10
CA SER A 195 7.20 16.31 -2.04
C SER A 195 8.32 15.30 -1.87
N TYR A 196 9.46 15.71 -1.34
CA TYR A 196 10.65 14.90 -1.10
C TYR A 196 10.99 14.71 0.38
N GLN A 197 10.07 15.14 1.27
CA GLN A 197 10.29 15.08 2.71
C GLN A 197 9.36 14.07 3.38
N PHE A 198 9.85 13.48 4.44
CA PHE A 198 9.02 12.79 5.43
C PHE A 198 9.40 13.26 6.84
N ILE A 199 8.46 13.14 7.74
CA ILE A 199 8.64 13.46 9.16
C ILE A 199 8.45 12.20 9.98
N MET A 200 9.16 12.11 11.09
CA MET A 200 9.09 10.98 12.00
C MET A 200 8.50 11.44 13.33
N SER A 201 7.50 10.74 13.83
CA SER A 201 6.94 11.02 15.15
C SER A 201 7.94 10.71 16.27
N ASP A 202 7.68 11.23 17.45
CA ASP A 202 8.41 10.84 18.65
C ASP A 202 8.17 9.37 19.02
N VAL A 203 9.00 8.84 19.90
CA VAL A 203 8.94 7.42 20.31
C VAL A 203 7.63 7.17 21.06
N LEU A 204 6.91 6.12 20.64
CA LEU A 204 5.60 5.75 21.21
C LEU A 204 4.53 6.86 21.14
N GLU A 205 4.81 7.90 20.37
CA GLU A 205 3.90 9.01 20.13
C GLU A 205 3.52 9.05 18.63
N TYR A 206 2.30 9.40 18.32
CA TYR A 206 1.80 9.49 16.96
C TYR A 206 1.33 10.91 16.58
N GLY A 207 1.24 11.80 17.56
CA GLY A 207 0.68 13.14 17.40
C GLY A 207 1.71 14.26 17.33
N ALA A 208 2.97 14.00 17.65
CA ALA A 208 4.01 15.00 17.75
C ALA A 208 5.31 14.60 17.03
N TYR A 209 6.09 15.59 16.64
CA TYR A 209 7.43 15.42 16.09
C TYR A 209 8.29 16.65 16.34
N ASP A 210 9.60 16.47 16.42
CA ASP A 210 10.57 17.58 16.43
C ASP A 210 10.78 18.10 14.99
N PRO A 211 10.41 19.35 14.67
CA PRO A 211 10.52 19.87 13.31
C PRO A 211 11.97 20.05 12.83
N ILE A 212 12.93 20.13 13.76
CA ILE A 212 14.35 20.31 13.43
C ILE A 212 15.03 18.96 13.24
N LEU A 213 14.86 18.06 14.18
CA LEU A 213 15.57 16.77 14.20
C LEU A 213 14.84 15.66 13.42
N ALA A 214 13.51 15.68 13.40
CA ALA A 214 12.71 14.59 12.85
C ALA A 214 12.12 14.89 11.47
N THR A 215 12.74 15.78 10.69
CA THR A 215 12.39 16.07 9.29
C THR A 215 13.50 15.63 8.36
N PHE A 216 13.19 14.69 7.48
CA PHE A 216 14.17 14.05 6.59
C PHE A 216 13.90 14.39 5.13
N MET A 217 14.97 14.65 4.38
CA MET A 217 14.89 14.95 2.96
C MET A 217 15.51 13.80 2.16
N VAL A 218 14.80 13.30 1.17
CA VAL A 218 15.30 12.26 0.27
C VAL A 218 15.52 12.86 -1.10
N ASN A 219 16.80 13.02 -1.46
CA ASN A 219 17.22 13.58 -2.75
C ASN A 219 16.49 14.89 -3.10
N ALA A 220 16.70 15.90 -2.27
CA ALA A 220 16.05 17.21 -2.39
C ALA A 220 16.47 17.92 -3.69
N GLY A 221 15.52 18.66 -4.27
CA GLY A 221 15.76 19.46 -5.48
C GLY A 221 15.42 18.75 -6.80
N GLU A 222 15.06 17.46 -6.77
CA GLU A 222 14.53 16.76 -7.93
C GLU A 222 13.01 16.94 -8.04
N SER A 223 12.50 16.89 -9.27
CA SER A 223 11.06 16.95 -9.55
C SER A 223 10.31 15.66 -9.21
N ASP A 224 11.00 14.70 -8.61
CA ASP A 224 10.49 13.38 -8.26
C ASP A 224 10.01 13.38 -6.80
N TRP A 225 8.76 12.96 -6.55
CA TRP A 225 8.14 13.01 -5.23
C TRP A 225 7.98 11.65 -4.58
N ILE A 226 7.91 11.62 -3.25
CA ILE A 226 7.67 10.39 -2.48
C ILE A 226 6.25 9.90 -2.75
N THR A 227 6.16 8.69 -3.29
CA THR A 227 4.91 7.99 -3.54
C THR A 227 4.53 7.11 -2.34
N ARG A 228 5.49 6.39 -1.77
CA ARG A 228 5.30 5.56 -0.58
C ARG A 228 6.61 5.36 0.16
N ILE A 229 6.50 5.23 1.49
CA ILE A 229 7.54 4.69 2.35
C ILE A 229 7.10 3.31 2.80
N TRP A 230 8.04 2.36 2.85
CA TRP A 230 7.80 1.00 3.30
C TRP A 230 8.86 0.59 4.30
N ALA A 231 8.43 0.14 5.49
CA ALA A 231 9.34 -0.42 6.48
C ALA A 231 10.05 -1.65 5.89
N TYR A 232 11.37 -1.66 5.89
CA TYR A 232 12.18 -2.69 5.26
C TYR A 232 13.33 -3.08 6.18
N PHE A 233 13.27 -4.29 6.72
CA PHE A 233 14.11 -4.72 7.83
C PHE A 233 14.01 -3.82 9.08
N GLN A 234 14.78 -4.16 10.12
CA GLN A 234 14.63 -3.53 11.43
C GLN A 234 15.08 -2.06 11.50
N GLN A 235 16.00 -1.64 10.64
CA GLN A 235 16.66 -0.32 10.75
C GLN A 235 16.58 0.50 9.45
N SER A 236 15.81 0.06 8.49
CA SER A 236 15.76 0.70 7.19
C SER A 236 14.35 0.82 6.64
N VAL A 237 14.15 1.82 5.83
CA VAL A 237 12.94 1.99 5.04
C VAL A 237 13.27 2.15 3.57
N VAL A 238 12.42 1.63 2.72
CA VAL A 238 12.47 1.90 1.29
C VAL A 238 11.57 3.09 1.00
N VAL A 239 12.14 4.12 0.44
CA VAL A 239 11.43 5.31 0.00
C VAL A 239 11.23 5.21 -1.50
N PHE A 240 10.01 4.90 -1.89
CA PHE A 240 9.60 4.89 -3.28
C PHE A 240 9.22 6.31 -3.70
N LYS A 241 9.88 6.81 -4.72
CA LYS A 241 9.46 7.97 -5.49
C LYS A 241 8.80 7.52 -6.79
N ARG A 242 8.28 8.45 -7.56
CA ARG A 242 7.62 8.11 -8.82
C ARG A 242 8.57 7.47 -9.83
N ARG A 243 9.83 7.91 -9.87
CA ARG A 243 10.83 7.46 -10.86
C ARG A 243 12.12 6.97 -10.26
N SER A 244 12.22 6.90 -8.95
CA SER A 244 13.42 6.46 -8.26
C SER A 244 13.06 5.72 -6.96
N ILE A 245 14.02 4.92 -6.48
CA ILE A 245 13.89 4.18 -5.23
C ILE A 245 15.12 4.46 -4.38
N HIS A 246 14.91 4.75 -3.11
CA HIS A 246 15.96 5.04 -2.14
C HIS A 246 15.82 4.14 -0.92
N LEU A 247 16.93 3.81 -0.31
CA LEU A 247 17.02 3.18 1.00
C LEU A 247 17.48 4.24 2.01
N ALA A 248 16.72 4.43 3.07
CA ALA A 248 17.09 5.29 4.20
C ALA A 248 17.28 4.44 5.46
N GLN A 249 18.36 4.69 6.19
CA GLN A 249 18.77 3.89 7.34
C GLN A 249 19.25 4.78 8.48
N ASP A 250 19.33 4.21 9.68
CA ASP A 250 19.95 4.74 10.90
C ASP A 250 19.22 5.93 11.57
N PHE A 251 18.38 6.66 10.85
CA PHE A 251 17.69 7.86 11.32
C PHE A 251 16.72 7.64 12.49
N ALA A 252 16.23 6.42 12.68
CA ALA A 252 15.32 6.12 13.77
C ALA A 252 16.06 5.95 15.12
N ILE A 253 17.35 5.61 15.07
CA ILE A 253 18.22 5.49 16.23
C ILE A 253 18.78 6.88 16.62
N ASP A 254 19.29 7.58 15.62
CA ASP A 254 19.80 8.94 15.77
C ASP A 254 19.18 9.84 14.70
N PRO A 255 18.19 10.66 15.06
CA PRO A 255 17.54 11.57 14.13
C PRO A 255 18.48 12.58 13.45
N THR A 256 19.64 12.83 14.01
CA THR A 256 20.65 13.73 13.40
C THR A 256 21.41 13.10 12.27
N PHE A 257 21.31 11.77 12.14
CA PHE A 257 22.05 11.00 11.13
C PHE A 257 21.11 10.14 10.30
N MET A 258 21.04 10.42 9.01
CA MET A 258 20.34 9.59 8.04
C MET A 258 21.31 9.17 6.95
N SER A 259 21.60 7.88 6.87
CA SER A 259 22.26 7.28 5.72
C SER A 259 21.24 7.04 4.61
N GLN A 260 21.50 7.54 3.41
CA GLN A 260 20.65 7.26 2.27
C GLN A 260 21.45 6.72 1.09
N ARG A 261 20.88 5.73 0.41
CA ARG A 261 21.42 5.15 -0.82
C ARG A 261 20.32 5.06 -1.86
N GLN A 262 20.60 5.56 -3.05
CA GLN A 262 19.71 5.38 -4.19
C GLN A 262 19.84 3.95 -4.74
N LEU A 263 18.72 3.24 -4.78
CA LEU A 263 18.64 1.87 -5.30
C LEU A 263 18.33 1.84 -6.80
N SER A 264 17.54 2.77 -7.29
CA SER A 264 17.22 2.93 -8.70
C SER A 264 17.05 4.40 -9.07
N LYS A 265 17.45 4.75 -10.30
CA LYS A 265 17.28 6.10 -10.89
C LYS A 265 16.18 6.18 -11.94
N ARG A 266 15.63 5.06 -12.37
CA ARG A 266 14.70 4.98 -13.50
C ARG A 266 13.40 4.27 -13.18
N ILE A 267 13.43 3.42 -12.18
CA ILE A 267 12.30 2.60 -11.75
C ILE A 267 11.82 3.15 -10.43
N GLY A 268 10.52 3.38 -10.31
CA GLY A 268 9.88 3.92 -9.12
C GLY A 268 8.54 3.25 -8.83
N LEU A 269 7.61 3.96 -8.22
CA LEU A 269 6.30 3.45 -7.85
C LEU A 269 5.20 4.32 -8.45
N CYS A 270 4.37 3.75 -9.30
CA CYS A 270 3.31 4.48 -10.01
C CYS A 270 2.24 5.05 -9.06
N ALA A 271 1.88 4.35 -7.99
CA ALA A 271 0.87 4.80 -7.03
C ALA A 271 1.10 4.21 -5.65
N THR A 272 0.63 4.89 -4.62
CA THR A 272 0.83 4.57 -3.20
C THR A 272 0.47 3.13 -2.82
N LYS A 273 -0.56 2.54 -3.45
CA LYS A 273 -1.05 1.19 -3.13
C LYS A 273 -0.54 0.11 -4.10
N CYS A 274 0.38 0.46 -4.98
CA CYS A 274 0.96 -0.46 -5.97
C CYS A 274 2.23 -1.17 -5.48
N VAL A 275 2.36 -1.37 -4.18
CA VAL A 275 3.42 -2.18 -3.57
C VAL A 275 2.80 -3.21 -2.64
N ALA A 276 3.34 -4.42 -2.66
CA ALA A 276 2.92 -5.52 -1.81
C ALA A 276 4.11 -6.36 -1.39
N GLU A 277 4.08 -6.83 -0.15
CA GLU A 277 5.02 -7.83 0.35
C GLU A 277 4.44 -9.23 0.14
N VAL A 278 5.20 -10.09 -0.51
CA VAL A 278 4.86 -11.50 -0.71
C VAL A 278 6.02 -12.35 -0.22
N GLY A 279 5.81 -13.04 0.89
CA GLY A 279 6.87 -13.73 1.59
C GLY A 279 7.85 -12.74 2.24
N ARG A 280 9.06 -12.64 1.71
CA ARG A 280 10.08 -11.67 2.17
C ARG A 280 10.52 -10.73 1.06
N GLU A 281 9.73 -10.65 0.01
CA GLU A 281 10.05 -9.89 -1.19
C GLU A 281 9.03 -8.80 -1.39
N LEU A 282 9.47 -7.60 -1.74
CA LEU A 282 8.62 -6.50 -2.15
C LEU A 282 8.42 -6.52 -3.67
N PHE A 283 7.16 -6.60 -4.06
CA PHE A 283 6.71 -6.42 -5.44
C PHE A 283 6.05 -5.07 -5.60
N PHE A 284 6.35 -4.38 -6.68
CA PHE A 284 5.78 -3.06 -6.94
C PHE A 284 5.57 -2.84 -8.44
N LEU A 285 4.63 -1.96 -8.76
CA LEU A 285 4.31 -1.57 -10.15
C LEU A 285 4.97 -0.22 -10.46
N ASP A 286 5.76 -0.19 -11.52
CA ASP A 286 6.36 1.03 -12.06
C ASP A 286 5.48 1.69 -13.13
N GLU A 287 5.65 2.99 -13.36
CA GLU A 287 4.83 3.78 -14.30
C GLU A 287 4.97 3.35 -15.77
N PRO A 288 6.15 2.96 -16.30
CA PRO A 288 6.25 2.41 -17.65
C PRO A 288 5.57 1.05 -17.85
N GLY A 289 4.93 0.51 -16.80
CA GLY A 289 4.05 -0.64 -16.96
C GLY A 289 4.71 -1.99 -16.67
N GLY A 290 5.52 -2.11 -15.65
CA GLY A 290 6.08 -3.39 -15.23
C GLY A 290 5.92 -3.65 -13.73
N ILE A 291 5.71 -4.90 -13.35
CA ILE A 291 5.83 -5.34 -11.96
C ILE A 291 7.27 -5.77 -11.74
N TYR A 292 7.89 -5.15 -10.75
CA TYR A 292 9.28 -5.41 -10.38
C TYR A 292 9.37 -6.03 -8.99
N LYS A 293 10.47 -6.69 -8.74
CA LYS A 293 10.85 -7.25 -7.47
C LYS A 293 12.05 -6.47 -6.92
N LEU A 294 11.95 -5.96 -5.72
CA LEU A 294 12.95 -5.04 -5.18
C LEU A 294 14.35 -5.65 -5.12
N ASN A 295 14.49 -6.90 -4.70
CA ASN A 295 15.80 -7.55 -4.59
C ASN A 295 16.47 -7.73 -5.97
N GLU A 296 15.71 -7.94 -7.02
CA GLU A 296 16.24 -8.02 -8.39
C GLU A 296 16.70 -6.65 -8.85
N VAL A 297 15.92 -5.60 -8.59
CA VAL A 297 16.31 -4.22 -8.88
C VAL A 297 17.62 -3.84 -8.18
N ILE A 298 17.79 -4.26 -6.92
CA ILE A 298 19.02 -4.00 -6.16
C ILE A 298 20.21 -4.76 -6.77
N ARG A 299 20.01 -6.01 -7.17
CA ARG A 299 21.05 -6.88 -7.75
C ARG A 299 21.49 -6.38 -9.13
N ASP A 300 20.53 -5.99 -9.94
CA ASP A 300 20.75 -5.67 -11.35
C ASP A 300 21.26 -4.24 -11.60
N GLN A 301 21.37 -3.41 -10.54
CA GLN A 301 21.92 -2.05 -10.61
C GLN A 301 23.30 -1.98 -11.29
N ILE A 302 24.04 -3.09 -11.33
CA ILE A 302 25.44 -3.14 -11.80
C ILE A 302 25.53 -3.53 -13.28
N ALA A 303 24.55 -4.20 -13.86
CA ALA A 303 24.74 -4.88 -15.14
C ALA A 303 23.83 -4.39 -16.29
N THR A 304 22.56 -4.19 -16.10
CA THR A 304 21.57 -3.88 -17.16
C THR A 304 20.27 -3.33 -16.58
N GLU A 305 19.37 -2.87 -17.44
CA GLU A 305 18.02 -2.51 -17.00
C GLU A 305 17.32 -3.73 -16.38
N PRO A 306 16.82 -3.62 -15.14
CA PRO A 306 16.10 -4.72 -14.51
C PRO A 306 14.90 -5.12 -15.36
N GLN A 307 14.70 -6.41 -15.55
CA GLN A 307 13.56 -6.94 -16.29
C GLN A 307 12.34 -7.02 -15.36
N PRO A 308 11.15 -6.64 -15.84
CA PRO A 308 9.94 -6.81 -15.04
C PRO A 308 9.59 -8.29 -14.88
N VAL A 309 9.20 -8.70 -13.70
CA VAL A 309 8.70 -10.08 -13.46
C VAL A 309 7.34 -10.32 -14.13
N SER A 310 6.69 -9.26 -14.58
CA SER A 310 5.42 -9.30 -15.31
C SER A 310 5.58 -9.51 -16.81
N ASP A 311 6.77 -9.69 -17.35
CA ASP A 311 7.02 -9.75 -18.78
C ASP A 311 6.07 -10.72 -19.50
N ALA A 312 5.86 -11.90 -18.95
CA ALA A 312 4.94 -12.91 -19.50
C ALA A 312 3.44 -12.47 -19.55
N ILE A 313 3.05 -11.48 -18.76
CA ILE A 313 1.68 -10.94 -18.70
C ILE A 313 1.62 -9.46 -19.06
N GLN A 314 2.67 -8.92 -19.68
CA GLN A 314 2.78 -7.51 -20.03
C GLN A 314 1.55 -6.98 -20.79
N PRO A 315 0.97 -7.71 -21.78
CA PRO A 315 -0.22 -7.24 -22.48
C PRO A 315 -1.47 -7.04 -21.59
N LEU A 316 -1.47 -7.63 -20.37
CA LEU A 316 -2.52 -7.37 -19.38
C LEU A 316 -2.18 -6.13 -18.56
N ILE A 317 -0.92 -5.94 -18.19
CA ILE A 317 -0.46 -4.78 -17.43
C ILE A 317 -0.66 -3.49 -18.23
N ASP A 318 -0.36 -3.49 -19.54
CA ASP A 318 -0.51 -2.34 -20.43
C ASP A 318 -1.96 -1.84 -20.58
N ARG A 319 -2.94 -2.63 -20.14
CA ARG A 319 -4.36 -2.25 -20.11
C ARG A 319 -4.81 -1.62 -18.79
N ILE A 320 -3.93 -1.58 -17.80
CA ILE A 320 -4.21 -0.94 -16.50
C ILE A 320 -3.94 0.56 -16.68
N ASN A 321 -5.02 1.35 -16.80
CA ASN A 321 -4.97 2.81 -16.88
C ASN A 321 -5.37 3.45 -15.55
#